data_31cdd6d2122b151668079d758a6d811d
#
_entry.id   31cdd6d2122b151668079d758a6d811d
#
_cell.length_a   1.000
_cell.length_b   1.000
_cell.length_c   1.000
_cell.angle_alpha   90.00
_cell.angle_beta   90.00
_cell.angle_gamma   90.00
#
_symmetry.space_group_name_H-M   'P 1'
#
loop_
_entity.id
_entity.type
_entity.pdbx_description
1 polymer ?
#
loop_
_entity_poly.entity_id
_entity_poly.type
_entity_poly.pdbx_seq_one_letter_code
_entity_poly.pdbx_strand_id
1 'polypeptide(L)'
;SELGFDKLATGHYARLGREIRNPKSEIRNKSKYPISNIQLLAAKDANKDQTYFLHQLNQEQLKYILFPIGGYLKSEVRSLARKFQLPNADKEESMGICFVGEVPMKEFLLKKIKSKKGKIILSPSASANHPLPLLGKEGMPTVIGEHDGLPFYTIGQRNLNVKTKQNKPLYVVAKNFTTNELVVGYEDDPLLYKKETEVSDVNWISGVPKLPLKCEARLRHRQPLQKCKIIIHNSYFIIHFAKPQRAVTPGQFAVFYLKGECLGGGVIQ
;
A
#
# COMPACT_ATOMS: atom_id res chain seq x y z
N SER A 1 -23.40 20.09 -10.07
CA SER A 1 -23.77 18.70 -9.76
C SER A 1 -25.29 18.56 -9.95
N GLU A 2 -25.77 17.41 -10.38
CA GLU A 2 -27.23 17.15 -10.55
C GLU A 2 -28.04 17.33 -9.25
N LEU A 3 -27.35 17.23 -8.09
CA LEU A 3 -27.96 17.35 -6.75
C LEU A 3 -27.82 18.75 -6.13
N GLY A 4 -27.24 19.74 -6.83
CA GLY A 4 -27.10 21.12 -6.35
C GLY A 4 -26.10 21.35 -5.22
N PHE A 5 -25.21 20.38 -4.92
CA PHE A 5 -24.18 20.55 -3.90
C PHE A 5 -22.83 20.99 -4.49
N ASP A 6 -22.16 21.91 -3.81
CA ASP A 6 -20.84 22.44 -4.20
C ASP A 6 -19.67 21.60 -3.68
N LYS A 7 -19.87 20.87 -2.58
CA LYS A 7 -18.82 20.12 -1.86
C LYS A 7 -19.31 18.75 -1.40
N LEU A 8 -18.36 17.80 -1.36
CA LEU A 8 -18.54 16.49 -0.76
C LEU A 8 -17.72 16.39 0.53
N ALA A 9 -18.37 16.28 1.67
CA ALA A 9 -17.70 16.00 2.93
C ALA A 9 -17.62 14.49 3.17
N THR A 10 -16.42 13.99 3.53
CA THR A 10 -16.21 12.57 3.80
C THR A 10 -15.55 12.35 5.16
N GLY A 11 -15.81 11.18 5.76
CA GLY A 11 -15.24 10.77 7.04
C GLY A 11 -13.79 10.24 6.95
N HIS A 12 -13.07 10.53 5.88
CA HIS A 12 -11.67 10.11 5.76
C HIS A 12 -10.77 10.97 6.66
N TYR A 13 -9.83 10.29 7.33
CA TYR A 13 -8.76 10.95 8.07
C TYR A 13 -7.66 11.41 7.10
N ALA A 14 -7.83 12.59 6.56
CA ALA A 14 -6.89 13.32 5.71
C ALA A 14 -7.10 14.82 5.95
N ARG A 15 -6.18 15.66 5.50
CA ARG A 15 -6.30 17.12 5.58
C ARG A 15 -6.01 17.73 4.22
N LEU A 16 -6.56 18.91 3.99
CA LEU A 16 -6.23 19.74 2.84
C LEU A 16 -5.40 20.94 3.28
N GLY A 17 -4.32 21.19 2.56
CA GLY A 17 -3.53 22.42 2.62
C GLY A 17 -3.64 23.19 1.31
N ARG A 18 -3.18 24.46 1.33
CA ARG A 18 -3.02 25.25 0.11
C ARG A 18 -1.59 25.73 0.04
N GLU A 19 -0.87 25.38 -1.00
CA GLU A 19 0.43 25.95 -1.30
C GLU A 19 0.21 27.22 -2.11
N ILE A 20 0.59 28.37 -1.55
CA ILE A 20 0.67 29.63 -2.31
C ILE A 20 2.03 29.63 -2.99
N ARG A 21 2.10 29.18 -4.24
CA ARG A 21 3.33 29.32 -5.04
C ARG A 21 3.52 30.77 -5.41
N ASN A 22 4.67 31.34 -5.04
CA ASN A 22 5.02 32.71 -5.39
C ASN A 22 5.29 32.78 -6.90
N PRO A 23 4.53 33.58 -7.68
CA PRO A 23 4.67 33.62 -9.15
C PRO A 23 6.01 34.17 -9.65
N LYS A 24 6.87 34.69 -8.74
CA LYS A 24 8.20 35.18 -9.10
C LYS A 24 9.22 34.10 -9.47
N SER A 25 8.98 32.82 -9.19
CA SER A 25 9.91 31.71 -9.48
C SER A 25 9.63 30.94 -10.77
N GLU A 26 8.51 31.20 -11.45
CA GLU A 26 8.18 30.56 -12.74
C GLU A 26 7.93 31.60 -13.83
N ILE A 27 9.02 32.16 -14.35
CA ILE A 27 8.97 32.92 -15.60
C ILE A 27 8.77 31.91 -16.74
N ARG A 28 7.53 31.80 -17.24
CA ARG A 28 7.20 31.52 -18.66
C ARG A 28 5.78 31.04 -18.98
N ASN A 29 4.80 31.16 -18.07
CA ASN A 29 3.43 31.09 -18.55
C ASN A 29 2.56 32.15 -17.86
N LYS A 30 2.02 33.07 -18.68
CA LYS A 30 1.17 34.19 -18.28
C LYS A 30 -0.21 33.71 -17.79
N SER A 31 -0.28 33.03 -16.66
CA SER A 31 -1.53 32.87 -15.92
C SER A 31 -1.66 34.05 -14.95
N LYS A 32 -2.72 34.84 -15.12
CA LYS A 32 -3.02 36.07 -14.37
C LYS A 32 -3.43 35.80 -12.90
N TYR A 33 -3.45 34.51 -12.46
CA TYR A 33 -3.86 34.08 -11.11
C TYR A 33 -2.81 33.12 -10.53
N PRO A 34 -2.48 33.26 -9.23
CA PRO A 34 -1.61 32.28 -8.57
C PRO A 34 -2.28 30.92 -8.61
N ILE A 35 -1.65 29.94 -9.25
CA ILE A 35 -2.08 28.54 -9.22
C ILE A 35 -1.84 28.05 -7.80
N SER A 36 -2.86 28.07 -6.95
CA SER A 36 -2.79 27.45 -5.63
C SER A 36 -3.06 25.96 -5.80
N ASN A 37 -2.03 25.13 -5.70
CA ASN A 37 -2.22 23.70 -5.61
C ASN A 37 -2.82 23.34 -4.26
N ILE A 38 -3.84 22.50 -4.29
CA ILE A 38 -4.42 21.91 -3.07
C ILE A 38 -3.53 20.73 -2.69
N GLN A 39 -2.97 20.78 -1.49
CA GLN A 39 -2.16 19.70 -0.95
C GLN A 39 -3.04 18.69 -0.23
N LEU A 40 -2.82 17.40 -0.48
CA LEU A 40 -3.37 16.32 0.33
C LEU A 40 -2.40 16.01 1.47
N LEU A 41 -2.75 16.35 2.70
CA LEU A 41 -1.89 16.24 3.86
C LEU A 41 -2.29 15.05 4.73
N ALA A 42 -1.31 14.38 5.33
CA ALA A 42 -1.52 13.36 6.32
C ALA A 42 -2.40 13.86 7.48
N ALA A 43 -3.23 12.98 8.03
CA ALA A 43 -4.10 13.31 9.16
C ALA A 43 -3.30 13.65 10.42
N LYS A 44 -3.95 14.35 11.39
CA LYS A 44 -3.40 14.56 12.73
C LYS A 44 -3.18 13.24 13.46
N ASP A 45 -4.12 12.29 13.33
CA ASP A 45 -4.00 10.94 13.87
C ASP A 45 -3.25 10.05 12.89
N ALA A 46 -1.96 9.84 13.13
CA ALA A 46 -1.10 9.03 12.29
C ALA A 46 -1.55 7.55 12.18
N ASN A 47 -2.22 7.01 13.22
CA ASN A 47 -2.73 5.65 13.21
C ASN A 47 -4.01 5.50 12.38
N LYS A 48 -4.71 6.61 12.11
CA LYS A 48 -5.95 6.65 11.33
C LYS A 48 -5.76 7.30 9.96
N ASP A 49 -4.56 7.78 9.65
CA ASP A 49 -4.25 8.40 8.36
C ASP A 49 -4.66 7.51 7.18
N GLN A 50 -5.51 8.06 6.31
CA GLN A 50 -6.07 7.37 5.14
C GLN A 50 -5.59 7.94 3.81
N THR A 51 -4.60 8.81 3.82
CA THR A 51 -4.04 9.39 2.59
C THR A 51 -3.47 8.32 1.64
N TYR A 52 -3.05 7.16 2.20
CA TYR A 52 -2.66 5.99 1.41
C TYR A 52 -3.74 5.55 0.41
N PHE A 53 -5.01 5.59 0.79
CA PHE A 53 -6.13 5.21 -0.08
C PHE A 53 -6.58 6.35 -1.00
N LEU A 54 -6.16 7.58 -0.71
CA LEU A 54 -6.56 8.78 -1.43
C LEU A 54 -5.54 9.24 -2.47
N HIS A 55 -4.45 8.48 -2.67
CA HIS A 55 -3.35 8.84 -3.57
C HIS A 55 -3.76 8.98 -5.06
N GLN A 56 -4.91 8.44 -5.44
CA GLN A 56 -5.45 8.54 -6.80
C GLN A 56 -6.26 9.83 -7.06
N LEU A 57 -6.48 10.67 -6.04
CA LEU A 57 -7.17 11.94 -6.22
C LEU A 57 -6.32 12.90 -7.05
N ASN A 58 -6.98 13.76 -7.82
CA ASN A 58 -6.36 14.82 -8.60
C ASN A 58 -6.82 16.21 -8.11
N GLN A 59 -6.21 17.27 -8.66
CA GLN A 59 -6.50 18.65 -8.27
C GLN A 59 -7.96 19.04 -8.51
N GLU A 60 -8.59 18.55 -9.58
CA GLU A 60 -9.98 18.84 -9.89
C GLU A 60 -10.92 18.25 -8.84
N GLN A 61 -10.66 17.00 -8.42
CA GLN A 61 -11.46 16.34 -7.38
C GLN A 61 -11.26 17.00 -6.01
N LEU A 62 -10.00 17.35 -5.67
CA LEU A 62 -9.70 17.99 -4.38
C LEU A 62 -10.39 19.34 -4.18
N LYS A 63 -10.75 20.05 -5.26
CA LYS A 63 -11.54 21.29 -5.17
C LYS A 63 -12.91 21.09 -4.52
N TYR A 64 -13.50 19.91 -4.68
CA TYR A 64 -14.86 19.61 -4.23
C TYR A 64 -14.93 18.77 -2.97
N ILE A 65 -13.79 18.32 -2.41
CA ILE A 65 -13.76 17.44 -1.25
C ILE A 65 -13.47 18.22 0.04
N LEU A 66 -14.09 17.79 1.14
CA LEU A 66 -13.82 18.24 2.50
C LEU A 66 -13.51 17.02 3.38
N PHE A 67 -12.50 17.15 4.24
CA PHE A 67 -12.13 16.16 5.26
C PHE A 67 -12.32 16.76 6.66
N PRO A 68 -13.57 16.84 7.19
CA PRO A 68 -13.86 17.58 8.43
C PRO A 68 -13.13 17.03 9.66
N ILE A 69 -12.83 15.71 9.67
CA ILE A 69 -12.26 15.03 10.83
C ILE A 69 -10.75 14.84 10.77
N GLY A 70 -10.10 15.20 9.69
CA GLY A 70 -8.65 14.98 9.50
C GLY A 70 -7.76 15.77 10.46
N GLY A 71 -8.26 16.85 11.05
CA GLY A 71 -7.59 17.67 12.07
C GLY A 71 -7.75 17.17 13.51
N TYR A 72 -8.42 16.03 13.73
CA TYR A 72 -8.72 15.48 15.05
C TYR A 72 -8.10 14.10 15.26
N LEU A 73 -7.84 13.74 16.52
CA LEU A 73 -7.57 12.35 16.90
C LEU A 73 -8.89 11.55 16.90
N LYS A 74 -8.82 10.25 16.72
CA LYS A 74 -10.02 9.38 16.74
C LYS A 74 -10.81 9.50 18.04
N SER A 75 -10.12 9.62 19.18
CA SER A 75 -10.74 9.85 20.50
C SER A 75 -11.50 11.17 20.54
N GLU A 76 -10.94 12.25 19.98
CA GLU A 76 -11.60 13.55 19.91
C GLU A 76 -12.88 13.48 19.05
N VAL A 77 -12.81 12.78 17.89
CA VAL A 77 -13.98 12.57 17.02
C VAL A 77 -15.09 11.81 17.74
N ARG A 78 -14.75 10.76 18.50
CA ARG A 78 -15.75 10.02 19.31
C ARG A 78 -16.37 10.88 20.38
N SER A 79 -15.59 11.72 21.06
CA SER A 79 -16.10 12.65 22.07
C SER A 79 -17.07 13.67 21.45
N LEU A 80 -16.75 14.20 20.26
CA LEU A 80 -17.64 15.09 19.51
C LEU A 80 -18.93 14.37 19.09
N ALA A 81 -18.83 13.12 18.60
CA ALA A 81 -20.00 12.34 18.21
C ALA A 81 -20.97 12.12 19.38
N ARG A 82 -20.45 11.81 20.59
CA ARG A 82 -21.26 11.71 21.82
C ARG A 82 -21.87 13.05 22.22
N LYS A 83 -21.06 14.14 22.16
CA LYS A 83 -21.53 15.49 22.45
C LYS A 83 -22.71 15.91 21.55
N PHE A 84 -22.65 15.54 20.27
CA PHE A 84 -23.71 15.79 19.30
C PHE A 84 -24.80 14.71 19.30
N GLN A 85 -24.76 13.73 20.21
CA GLN A 85 -25.72 12.64 20.32
C GLN A 85 -25.94 11.88 19.01
N LEU A 86 -24.84 11.67 18.24
CA LEU A 86 -24.94 10.93 17.00
C LEU A 86 -25.17 9.44 17.24
N PRO A 87 -26.11 8.79 16.53
CA PRO A 87 -26.50 7.40 16.79
C PRO A 87 -25.38 6.37 16.60
N ASN A 88 -24.31 6.75 15.90
CA ASN A 88 -23.15 5.92 15.62
C ASN A 88 -21.92 6.26 16.49
N ALA A 89 -22.08 7.05 17.56
CA ALA A 89 -20.97 7.50 18.43
C ALA A 89 -20.19 6.34 19.04
N ASP A 90 -20.86 5.26 19.42
CA ASP A 90 -20.27 4.08 20.06
C ASP A 90 -20.14 2.87 19.11
N LYS A 91 -20.49 3.05 17.83
CA LYS A 91 -20.32 1.99 16.82
C LYS A 91 -18.87 1.57 16.70
N GLU A 92 -18.63 0.27 16.72
CA GLU A 92 -17.30 -0.31 16.43
C GLU A 92 -16.81 0.02 15.01
N GLU A 93 -15.50 -0.08 14.82
CA GLU A 93 -14.92 0.14 13.48
C GLU A 93 -15.38 -0.97 12.54
N SER A 94 -15.78 -0.60 11.34
CA SER A 94 -16.13 -1.58 10.31
C SER A 94 -14.90 -2.42 9.93
N MET A 95 -15.01 -3.73 10.08
CA MET A 95 -13.99 -4.74 9.79
C MET A 95 -14.22 -5.40 8.43
N GLY A 96 -14.72 -4.70 7.45
CA GLY A 96 -15.07 -5.29 6.16
C GLY A 96 -14.50 -4.52 4.97
N ILE A 97 -14.84 -5.01 3.77
CA ILE A 97 -14.57 -4.31 2.51
C ILE A 97 -15.58 -3.17 2.39
N CYS A 98 -15.11 -1.96 2.12
CA CYS A 98 -15.98 -0.79 1.92
C CYS A 98 -17.08 -1.11 0.90
N PHE A 99 -18.33 -0.78 1.24
CA PHE A 99 -19.55 -1.02 0.45
C PHE A 99 -19.96 -2.50 0.26
N VAL A 100 -19.14 -3.47 0.62
CA VAL A 100 -19.42 -4.92 0.49
C VAL A 100 -19.78 -5.54 1.84
N GLY A 101 -19.23 -5.01 2.94
CA GLY A 101 -19.43 -5.53 4.28
C GLY A 101 -18.41 -6.61 4.68
N GLU A 102 -18.75 -7.39 5.69
CA GLU A 102 -17.92 -8.49 6.18
C GLU A 102 -18.16 -9.73 5.33
N VAL A 103 -17.22 -9.98 4.41
CA VAL A 103 -17.23 -11.17 3.57
C VAL A 103 -15.89 -11.89 3.73
N PRO A 104 -15.87 -13.22 3.96
CA PRO A 104 -14.64 -13.99 3.96
C PRO A 104 -13.93 -13.82 2.61
N MET A 105 -12.76 -13.15 2.63
CA MET A 105 -12.05 -12.74 1.41
C MET A 105 -11.81 -13.92 0.45
N LYS A 106 -11.46 -15.10 0.98
CA LYS A 106 -11.21 -16.29 0.16
C LYS A 106 -12.46 -16.73 -0.59
N GLU A 107 -13.63 -16.76 0.06
CA GLU A 107 -14.90 -17.12 -0.55
C GLU A 107 -15.35 -16.12 -1.62
N PHE A 108 -15.15 -14.83 -1.34
CA PHE A 108 -15.41 -13.76 -2.30
C PHE A 108 -14.56 -13.93 -3.55
N LEU A 109 -13.26 -14.18 -3.40
CA LEU A 109 -12.32 -14.36 -4.51
C LEU A 109 -12.63 -15.64 -5.30
N LEU A 110 -13.03 -16.75 -4.66
CA LEU A 110 -13.38 -18.00 -5.32
C LEU A 110 -14.56 -17.86 -6.29
N LYS A 111 -15.46 -16.89 -6.08
CA LYS A 111 -16.55 -16.58 -7.02
C LYS A 111 -16.08 -15.94 -8.32
N LYS A 112 -14.88 -15.34 -8.33
CA LYS A 112 -14.34 -14.60 -9.47
C LYS A 112 -13.07 -15.22 -10.07
N ILE A 113 -12.32 -15.98 -9.30
CA ILE A 113 -11.03 -16.54 -9.68
C ILE A 113 -11.09 -18.06 -9.60
N LYS A 114 -10.78 -18.72 -10.72
CA LYS A 114 -10.66 -20.19 -10.74
C LYS A 114 -9.45 -20.60 -9.92
N SER A 115 -9.67 -21.46 -8.94
CA SER A 115 -8.62 -22.05 -8.12
C SER A 115 -7.86 -23.12 -8.93
N LYS A 116 -6.52 -23.10 -8.85
CA LYS A 116 -5.65 -24.15 -9.38
C LYS A 116 -4.68 -24.55 -8.29
N LYS A 117 -4.84 -25.74 -7.72
CA LYS A 117 -3.92 -26.28 -6.71
C LYS A 117 -2.52 -26.43 -7.28
N GLY A 118 -1.52 -26.26 -6.43
CA GLY A 118 -0.12 -26.41 -6.79
C GLY A 118 0.76 -26.70 -5.58
N LYS A 119 2.06 -26.84 -5.82
CA LYS A 119 3.03 -27.21 -4.79
C LYS A 119 3.46 -26.00 -3.96
N ILE A 120 3.64 -26.25 -2.66
CA ILE A 120 4.37 -25.32 -1.79
C ILE A 120 5.81 -25.87 -1.69
N ILE A 121 6.78 -25.04 -2.07
CA ILE A 121 8.20 -25.39 -2.06
C ILE A 121 8.97 -24.50 -1.10
N LEU A 122 9.99 -25.06 -0.46
CA LEU A 122 10.89 -24.31 0.40
C LEU A 122 11.89 -23.53 -0.46
N SER A 123 12.14 -22.28 -0.11
CA SER A 123 13.14 -21.43 -0.77
C SER A 123 14.54 -22.07 -0.69
N PRO A 124 15.35 -22.02 -1.76
CA PRO A 124 16.74 -22.50 -1.72
C PRO A 124 17.60 -21.84 -0.65
N SER A 125 17.40 -20.55 -0.38
CA SER A 125 18.11 -19.81 0.68
C SER A 125 17.71 -20.28 2.07
N ALA A 126 16.46 -20.71 2.26
CA ALA A 126 16.02 -21.29 3.53
C ALA A 126 16.61 -22.67 3.77
N SER A 127 16.99 -23.40 2.70
CA SER A 127 17.62 -24.71 2.80
C SER A 127 19.11 -24.65 3.07
N ALA A 128 19.81 -23.61 2.59
CA ALA A 128 21.26 -23.47 2.74
C ALA A 128 21.70 -23.11 4.17
N ASN A 129 20.85 -22.41 4.92
CA ASN A 129 21.17 -21.93 6.28
C ASN A 129 20.62 -22.80 7.40
N HIS A 130 20.10 -24.00 7.12
CA HIS A 130 19.52 -24.88 8.13
C HIS A 130 20.15 -26.30 8.09
N PRO A 131 20.55 -26.84 9.25
CA PRO A 131 21.26 -28.10 9.36
C PRO A 131 20.37 -29.36 9.22
N LEU A 132 19.24 -29.28 8.54
CA LEU A 132 18.46 -30.47 8.20
C LEU A 132 18.87 -30.96 6.82
N PRO A 133 19.25 -32.25 6.68
CA PRO A 133 19.41 -32.85 5.37
C PRO A 133 18.05 -32.81 4.68
N LEU A 134 17.94 -31.96 3.68
CA LEU A 134 16.82 -31.98 2.75
C LEU A 134 16.95 -33.30 2.00
N LEU A 135 16.07 -34.25 2.30
CA LEU A 135 15.87 -35.50 1.55
C LEU A 135 15.23 -35.19 0.19
N GLY A 136 15.77 -34.22 -0.52
CA GLY A 136 15.52 -33.99 -1.93
C GLY A 136 16.77 -34.38 -2.68
N LYS A 137 16.66 -35.13 -3.77
CA LYS A 137 17.77 -35.40 -4.69
C LYS A 137 18.47 -34.07 -4.99
N GLU A 138 19.79 -34.04 -4.96
CA GLU A 138 20.59 -32.83 -5.22
C GLU A 138 20.02 -32.03 -6.39
N GLY A 139 19.71 -30.74 -6.14
CA GLY A 139 19.19 -29.81 -7.15
C GLY A 139 17.67 -29.69 -7.28
N MET A 140 16.85 -30.49 -6.56
CA MET A 140 15.39 -30.35 -6.63
C MET A 140 14.80 -29.54 -5.47
N PRO A 141 13.80 -28.66 -5.74
CA PRO A 141 13.13 -27.92 -4.68
C PRO A 141 12.38 -28.85 -3.74
N THR A 142 12.52 -28.62 -2.43
CA THR A 142 11.82 -29.41 -1.42
C THR A 142 10.35 -29.03 -1.38
N VAL A 143 9.47 -29.98 -1.74
CA VAL A 143 8.02 -29.83 -1.62
C VAL A 143 7.61 -30.09 -0.17
N ILE A 144 6.89 -29.12 0.45
CA ILE A 144 6.47 -29.19 1.86
C ILE A 144 4.94 -29.16 2.03
N GLY A 145 4.18 -29.04 0.94
CA GLY A 145 2.72 -29.02 0.97
C GLY A 145 2.11 -28.65 -0.35
N GLU A 146 0.81 -28.41 -0.30
CA GLU A 146 0.01 -27.94 -1.44
C GLU A 146 -0.72 -26.64 -1.08
N HIS A 147 -0.94 -25.77 -2.07
CA HIS A 147 -1.75 -24.56 -1.96
C HIS A 147 -3.02 -24.63 -2.80
N ASP A 148 -4.04 -23.87 -2.42
CA ASP A 148 -5.35 -23.82 -3.09
C ASP A 148 -5.39 -22.93 -4.34
N GLY A 149 -4.31 -22.27 -4.69
CA GLY A 149 -4.20 -21.35 -5.83
C GLY A 149 -3.37 -20.10 -5.49
N LEU A 150 -2.39 -19.77 -6.31
CA LEU A 150 -1.46 -18.63 -6.12
C LEU A 150 -2.14 -17.27 -5.88
N PRO A 151 -3.30 -16.95 -6.51
CA PRO A 151 -3.96 -15.67 -6.28
C PRO A 151 -4.42 -15.44 -4.83
N PHE A 152 -4.62 -16.50 -4.05
CA PHE A 152 -5.09 -16.41 -2.65
C PHE A 152 -3.97 -16.11 -1.66
N TYR A 153 -2.73 -16.03 -2.11
CA TYR A 153 -1.57 -15.78 -1.26
C TYR A 153 -0.92 -14.44 -1.60
N THR A 154 -0.39 -13.79 -0.59
CA THR A 154 0.32 -12.51 -0.71
C THR A 154 1.76 -12.66 -0.24
N ILE A 155 2.72 -12.02 -0.90
CA ILE A 155 4.12 -12.02 -0.44
C ILE A 155 4.18 -11.51 1.00
N GLY A 156 4.92 -12.22 1.86
CA GLY A 156 5.02 -11.97 3.28
C GLY A 156 3.88 -12.54 4.13
N GLN A 157 2.89 -13.21 3.52
CA GLN A 157 1.81 -13.87 4.26
C GLN A 157 2.37 -15.02 5.11
N ARG A 158 1.94 -15.07 6.38
CA ARG A 158 2.14 -16.15 7.35
C ARG A 158 0.88 -17.04 7.40
N ASN A 159 0.92 -18.16 8.09
CA ASN A 159 -0.21 -19.08 8.28
C ASN A 159 -0.63 -19.79 6.98
N LEU A 160 0.26 -20.63 6.51
CA LEU A 160 0.11 -21.35 5.23
C LEU A 160 -0.49 -22.77 5.39
N ASN A 161 -0.96 -23.15 6.59
CA ASN A 161 -1.41 -24.49 6.95
C ASN A 161 -0.36 -25.60 6.65
N VAL A 162 0.92 -25.22 6.60
CA VAL A 162 2.03 -26.14 6.41
C VAL A 162 2.68 -26.40 7.76
N LYS A 163 2.82 -27.67 8.14
CA LYS A 163 3.53 -28.07 9.35
C LYS A 163 5.01 -28.22 9.03
N THR A 164 5.86 -27.47 9.71
CA THR A 164 7.32 -27.63 9.65
C THR A 164 7.81 -28.36 10.88
N LYS A 165 8.84 -29.20 10.71
CA LYS A 165 9.48 -29.88 11.84
C LYS A 165 10.15 -28.92 12.85
N GLN A 166 10.37 -27.66 12.45
CA GLN A 166 11.18 -26.71 13.22
C GLN A 166 10.38 -25.69 14.03
N ASN A 167 9.08 -25.75 14.10
CA ASN A 167 8.26 -24.78 14.83
C ASN A 167 8.51 -23.28 14.49
N LYS A 168 9.29 -22.99 13.42
CA LYS A 168 9.55 -21.63 12.93
C LYS A 168 8.50 -21.21 11.91
N PRO A 169 8.02 -19.96 11.94
CA PRO A 169 7.04 -19.50 10.98
C PRO A 169 7.65 -19.42 9.57
N LEU A 170 6.86 -19.88 8.60
CA LEU A 170 7.14 -19.70 7.18
C LEU A 170 6.32 -18.54 6.61
N TYR A 171 6.91 -17.89 5.63
CA TYR A 171 6.32 -16.75 4.91
C TYR A 171 6.37 -17.02 3.40
N VAL A 172 5.37 -16.55 2.68
CA VAL A 172 5.41 -16.52 1.23
C VAL A 172 6.51 -15.55 0.78
N VAL A 173 7.51 -16.05 0.06
CA VAL A 173 8.64 -15.24 -0.42
C VAL A 173 8.56 -14.99 -1.92
N ALA A 174 7.97 -15.92 -2.69
CA ALA A 174 7.74 -15.73 -4.13
C ALA A 174 6.54 -16.56 -4.61
N LYS A 175 6.06 -16.25 -5.80
CA LYS A 175 5.03 -17.01 -6.53
C LYS A 175 5.53 -17.25 -7.94
N ASN A 176 5.60 -18.52 -8.35
CA ASN A 176 5.93 -18.89 -9.72
C ASN A 176 4.65 -19.30 -10.47
N PHE A 177 4.14 -18.41 -11.30
CA PHE A 177 2.91 -18.65 -12.06
C PHE A 177 3.10 -19.65 -13.19
N THR A 178 4.32 -19.80 -13.73
CA THR A 178 4.62 -20.73 -14.83
C THR A 178 4.54 -22.18 -14.34
N THR A 179 5.19 -22.47 -13.20
CA THR A 179 5.21 -23.82 -12.60
C THR A 179 4.05 -24.04 -11.63
N ASN A 180 3.26 -23.01 -11.34
CA ASN A 180 2.20 -22.99 -10.32
C ASN A 180 2.72 -23.41 -8.93
N GLU A 181 3.83 -22.78 -8.50
CA GLU A 181 4.48 -23.05 -7.23
C GLU A 181 4.46 -21.83 -6.31
N LEU A 182 4.15 -22.08 -5.02
CA LEU A 182 4.23 -21.11 -3.96
C LEU A 182 5.56 -21.33 -3.23
N VAL A 183 6.46 -20.36 -3.32
CA VAL A 183 7.77 -20.42 -2.64
C VAL A 183 7.63 -19.81 -1.25
N VAL A 184 8.07 -20.56 -0.26
CA VAL A 184 8.05 -20.11 1.14
C VAL A 184 9.43 -20.16 1.77
N GLY A 185 9.70 -19.24 2.68
CA GLY A 185 10.99 -19.13 3.37
C GLY A 185 10.82 -18.65 4.80
N TYR A 186 11.90 -18.57 5.55
CA TYR A 186 11.92 -18.01 6.89
C TYR A 186 11.97 -16.47 6.87
N GLU A 187 11.88 -15.83 8.06
CA GLU A 187 11.85 -14.36 8.19
C GLU A 187 13.11 -13.68 7.62
N ASP A 188 14.25 -14.36 7.66
CA ASP A 188 15.55 -13.88 7.17
C ASP A 188 15.81 -14.19 5.69
N ASP A 189 14.85 -14.78 4.98
CA ASP A 189 14.99 -15.10 3.55
C ASP A 189 15.20 -13.84 2.71
N PRO A 190 16.32 -13.74 1.93
CA PRO A 190 16.61 -12.56 1.12
C PRO A 190 15.49 -12.18 0.13
N LEU A 191 14.72 -13.16 -0.37
CA LEU A 191 13.60 -12.92 -1.30
C LEU A 191 12.46 -12.11 -0.66
N LEU A 192 12.38 -12.06 0.69
CA LEU A 192 11.43 -11.19 1.39
C LEU A 192 11.77 -9.71 1.30
N TYR A 193 13.01 -9.36 0.96
CA TYR A 193 13.52 -8.01 1.10
C TYR A 193 13.95 -7.44 -0.26
N LYS A 194 13.41 -6.29 -0.64
CA LYS A 194 13.82 -5.56 -1.84
C LYS A 194 14.34 -4.17 -1.49
N LYS A 195 15.47 -3.78 -2.07
CA LYS A 195 16.04 -2.43 -1.92
C LYS A 195 15.52 -1.47 -2.98
N GLU A 196 14.96 -2.00 -4.05
CA GLU A 196 14.35 -1.22 -5.13
C GLU A 196 13.09 -1.90 -5.66
N THR A 197 12.23 -1.12 -6.29
CA THR A 197 11.05 -1.63 -6.99
C THR A 197 10.61 -0.67 -8.07
N GLU A 198 10.05 -1.21 -9.13
CA GLU A 198 9.42 -0.44 -10.21
C GLU A 198 7.97 -0.13 -9.86
N VAL A 199 7.51 1.05 -10.33
CA VAL A 199 6.14 1.52 -10.15
C VAL A 199 5.63 2.09 -11.45
N SER A 200 4.48 1.62 -11.89
CA SER A 200 3.75 2.14 -13.05
C SER A 200 2.51 2.93 -12.65
N ASP A 201 1.84 3.51 -13.62
CA ASP A 201 0.55 4.19 -13.49
C ASP A 201 0.53 5.19 -12.32
N VAL A 202 1.62 5.96 -12.19
CA VAL A 202 1.76 6.90 -11.09
C VAL A 202 0.86 8.11 -11.32
N ASN A 203 -0.12 8.30 -10.41
CA ASN A 203 -0.85 9.54 -10.27
C ASN A 203 -0.05 10.52 -9.39
N TRP A 204 0.27 11.70 -9.93
CA TRP A 204 0.87 12.81 -9.19
C TRP A 204 -0.20 13.86 -8.92
N ILE A 205 -0.60 14.02 -7.67
CA ILE A 205 -1.71 14.90 -7.25
C ILE A 205 -1.51 16.34 -7.72
N SER A 206 -0.28 16.85 -7.63
CA SER A 206 0.07 18.24 -7.98
C SER A 206 0.97 18.34 -9.23
N GLY A 207 0.95 17.29 -10.09
CA GLY A 207 1.83 17.16 -11.24
C GLY A 207 3.17 16.52 -10.90
N VAL A 208 3.88 16.06 -11.93
CA VAL A 208 5.17 15.33 -11.79
C VAL A 208 6.21 16.24 -11.14
N PRO A 209 6.78 15.84 -10.00
CA PRO A 209 7.81 16.63 -9.33
C PRO A 209 9.13 16.58 -10.10
N LYS A 210 10.05 17.50 -9.74
CA LYS A 210 11.42 17.44 -10.27
C LYS A 210 12.11 16.15 -9.80
N LEU A 211 12.60 15.36 -10.74
CA LEU A 211 13.36 14.13 -10.47
C LEU A 211 14.87 14.36 -10.65
N PRO A 212 15.71 13.61 -9.95
CA PRO A 212 15.42 12.62 -8.92
C PRO A 212 14.87 13.25 -7.63
N LEU A 213 13.84 12.62 -7.02
CA LEU A 213 13.19 13.10 -5.81
C LEU A 213 13.60 12.28 -4.58
N LYS A 214 14.12 12.93 -3.55
CA LYS A 214 14.26 12.35 -2.21
C LYS A 214 12.97 12.59 -1.43
N CYS A 215 12.30 11.52 -1.02
CA CYS A 215 11.03 11.57 -0.33
C CYS A 215 10.87 10.34 0.60
N GLU A 216 9.67 10.11 1.05
CA GLU A 216 9.30 8.92 1.81
C GLU A 216 8.23 8.16 1.04
N ALA A 217 8.18 6.84 1.19
CA ALA A 217 7.15 6.00 0.57
C ALA A 217 6.53 5.05 1.60
N ARG A 218 5.28 4.67 1.33
CA ARG A 218 4.53 3.67 2.07
C ARG A 218 4.01 2.64 1.07
N LEU A 219 4.33 1.37 1.29
CA LEU A 219 3.97 0.26 0.39
C LEU A 219 2.74 -0.50 0.87
N ARG A 220 2.27 -0.20 2.08
CA ARG A 220 1.06 -0.75 2.69
C ARG A 220 0.42 0.28 3.60
N HIS A 221 -0.90 0.21 3.74
CA HIS A 221 -1.60 1.00 4.76
C HIS A 221 -1.03 0.74 6.16
N ARG A 222 -0.84 1.80 6.95
CA ARG A 222 -0.23 1.79 8.30
C ARG A 222 1.25 1.40 8.37
N GLN A 223 1.92 1.10 7.26
CA GLN A 223 3.38 0.95 7.28
C GLN A 223 4.01 2.29 7.66
N PRO A 224 5.04 2.33 8.52
CA PRO A 224 5.84 3.52 8.73
C PRO A 224 6.40 4.05 7.40
N LEU A 225 6.51 5.36 7.27
CA LEU A 225 7.12 6.00 6.09
C LEU A 225 8.58 5.58 5.93
N GLN A 226 8.97 5.17 4.73
CA GLN A 226 10.29 4.66 4.39
C GLN A 226 11.03 5.67 3.52
N LYS A 227 12.20 6.13 3.96
CA LYS A 227 13.05 7.04 3.17
C LYS A 227 13.46 6.39 1.85
N CYS A 228 13.26 7.11 0.77
CA CYS A 228 13.57 6.64 -0.57
C CYS A 228 14.00 7.77 -1.51
N LYS A 229 14.48 7.36 -2.68
CA LYS A 229 14.75 8.22 -3.83
C LYS A 229 14.00 7.68 -5.03
N ILE A 230 13.23 8.52 -5.69
CA ILE A 230 12.51 8.18 -6.92
C ILE A 230 13.31 8.71 -8.10
N ILE A 231 13.51 7.86 -9.10
CA ILE A 231 14.07 8.20 -10.40
C ILE A 231 13.10 7.74 -11.49
N ILE A 232 13.26 8.29 -12.70
CA ILE A 232 12.58 7.78 -13.88
C ILE A 232 13.56 6.98 -14.72
N HIS A 233 13.14 5.82 -15.20
CA HIS A 233 13.89 5.00 -16.13
C HIS A 233 12.93 4.47 -17.20
N ASN A 234 13.17 4.86 -18.46
CA ASN A 234 12.22 4.62 -19.56
C ASN A 234 10.83 5.20 -19.21
N SER A 235 9.81 4.37 -19.14
CA SER A 235 8.44 4.78 -18.81
C SER A 235 8.01 4.44 -17.38
N TYR A 236 8.93 3.94 -16.55
CA TYR A 236 8.66 3.52 -15.17
C TYR A 236 9.35 4.44 -14.16
N PHE A 237 8.77 4.52 -12.98
CA PHE A 237 9.42 5.12 -11.83
C PHE A 237 10.09 4.02 -11.01
N ILE A 238 11.37 4.20 -10.68
CA ILE A 238 12.10 3.29 -9.80
C ILE A 238 12.25 3.94 -8.45
N ILE A 239 11.89 3.20 -7.41
CA ILE A 239 12.08 3.60 -6.01
C ILE A 239 13.31 2.89 -5.47
N HIS A 240 14.31 3.64 -5.04
CA HIS A 240 15.45 3.12 -4.28
C HIS A 240 15.25 3.44 -2.80
N PHE A 241 15.09 2.42 -1.98
CA PHE A 241 14.91 2.57 -0.54
C PHE A 241 16.25 2.72 0.19
N ALA A 242 16.27 3.54 1.24
CA ALA A 242 17.45 3.68 2.11
C ALA A 242 17.77 2.37 2.84
N LYS A 243 16.73 1.58 3.18
CA LYS A 243 16.83 0.23 3.78
C LYS A 243 15.98 -0.74 2.97
N PRO A 244 16.38 -2.03 2.86
CA PRO A 244 15.55 -3.03 2.21
C PRO A 244 14.14 -3.08 2.81
N GLN A 245 13.13 -3.19 1.95
CA GLN A 245 11.73 -3.25 2.34
C GLN A 245 11.22 -4.68 2.32
N ARG A 246 10.57 -5.07 3.41
CA ARG A 246 10.01 -6.41 3.56
C ARG A 246 8.74 -6.57 2.74
N ALA A 247 8.67 -7.68 2.00
CA ALA A 247 7.47 -8.17 1.32
C ALA A 247 6.86 -7.12 0.36
N VAL A 248 7.69 -6.52 -0.47
CA VAL A 248 7.24 -5.68 -1.58
C VAL A 248 6.42 -6.56 -2.54
N THR A 249 5.16 -6.18 -2.74
CA THR A 249 4.19 -7.05 -3.42
C THR A 249 3.71 -6.40 -4.70
N PRO A 250 3.94 -7.02 -5.87
CA PRO A 250 3.36 -6.58 -7.14
C PRO A 250 1.83 -6.48 -7.08
N GLY A 251 1.29 -5.45 -7.73
CA GLY A 251 -0.15 -5.16 -7.72
C GLY A 251 -0.63 -4.36 -6.50
N GLN A 252 0.19 -4.15 -5.46
CA GLN A 252 -0.08 -3.17 -4.41
C GLN A 252 0.40 -1.78 -4.81
N PHE A 253 0.04 -0.76 -4.02
CA PHE A 253 0.41 0.62 -4.31
C PHE A 253 1.65 1.05 -3.51
N ALA A 254 2.53 1.80 -4.18
CA ALA A 254 3.53 2.63 -3.53
C ALA A 254 3.03 4.08 -3.49
N VAL A 255 2.87 4.65 -2.30
CA VAL A 255 2.37 6.02 -2.10
C VAL A 255 3.48 6.88 -1.56
N PHE A 256 3.69 8.05 -2.16
CA PHE A 256 4.81 8.95 -1.92
C PHE A 256 4.44 10.13 -1.04
N TYR A 257 5.35 10.49 -0.14
CA TYR A 257 5.14 11.55 0.83
C TYR A 257 6.35 12.47 0.91
N LEU A 258 6.10 13.75 1.10
CA LEU A 258 7.13 14.74 1.38
C LEU A 258 6.64 15.71 2.45
N LYS A 259 7.32 15.77 3.61
CA LYS A 259 6.96 16.65 4.73
C LYS A 259 5.48 16.58 5.14
N GLY A 260 4.91 15.35 5.14
CA GLY A 260 3.51 15.12 5.51
C GLY A 260 2.49 15.35 4.39
N GLU A 261 2.91 15.79 3.20
CA GLU A 261 2.09 15.86 2.00
C GLU A 261 2.12 14.53 1.26
N CYS A 262 0.95 14.01 0.88
CA CYS A 262 0.81 12.90 -0.04
C CYS A 262 0.96 13.44 -1.47
N LEU A 263 2.04 13.05 -2.14
CA LEU A 263 2.33 13.49 -3.51
C LEU A 263 1.58 12.71 -4.58
N GLY A 264 1.07 11.53 -4.22
CA GLY A 264 0.46 10.58 -5.14
C GLY A 264 1.00 9.17 -4.95
N GLY A 265 0.82 8.31 -5.95
CA GLY A 265 1.29 6.93 -5.90
C GLY A 265 0.96 6.15 -7.16
N GLY A 266 1.49 4.94 -7.27
CA GLY A 266 1.28 4.07 -8.41
C GLY A 266 1.39 2.59 -8.06
N VAL A 267 1.25 1.72 -9.05
CA VAL A 267 1.20 0.26 -8.91
C VAL A 267 2.61 -0.33 -8.89
N ILE A 268 2.93 -1.10 -7.87
CA ILE A 268 4.19 -1.87 -7.75
C ILE A 268 4.19 -2.99 -8.81
N GLN A 269 5.32 -3.12 -9.52
CA GLN A 269 5.55 -4.14 -10.54
C GLN A 269 6.35 -5.31 -10.03
#